data_50b9df791f42c85340aabbbf20e0a6aa
#
_entry.id   50b9df791f42c85340aabbbf20e0a6aa
#
_cell.length_a   1.000
_cell.length_b   1.000
_cell.length_c   1.000
_cell.angle_alpha   90.00
_cell.angle_beta   90.00
_cell.angle_gamma   90.00
#
_symmetry.space_group_name_H-M   'P 1'
#
loop_
_entity.id
_entity.type
_entity.pdbx_description
1 polymer ?
#
loop_
_entity_poly.entity_id
_entity_poly.type
_entity_poly.pdbx_seq_one_letter_code
_entity_poly.pdbx_strand_id
1 'polypeptide(L)'
;MGKKPKILVVGSFVMDQIVTTRVFPRQGQTILAERFNKAPGGKGANQAVQMARLGAQVTMCGKLGHDANGDEMRRTCEEAGIDTSCILYDDNAASGCSVIILEEQPNGGTENRILVVPGANMTITPEDVAFLKDRIAEFDLVVLQLEIPMEINTIVAKYAHDKGVPVMLNPAPSAPLPEELLACLTYLS
;
A
#
# COMPACT_ATOMS: atom_id res chain seq x y z
N MET A 1 -23.39 -19.88 -7.14
CA MET A 1 -22.46 -18.81 -6.72
C MET A 1 -21.28 -18.84 -7.67
N GLY A 2 -20.95 -17.71 -8.33
CA GLY A 2 -19.78 -17.63 -9.20
C GLY A 2 -18.48 -17.86 -8.42
N LYS A 3 -17.41 -18.31 -9.10
CA LYS A 3 -16.05 -18.41 -8.52
C LYS A 3 -15.62 -17.03 -8.04
N LYS A 4 -15.17 -16.91 -6.77
CA LYS A 4 -14.61 -15.68 -6.26
C LYS A 4 -13.27 -15.39 -6.98
N PRO A 5 -13.04 -14.16 -7.49
CA PRO A 5 -11.77 -13.83 -8.13
C PRO A 5 -10.63 -13.89 -7.10
N LYS A 6 -9.49 -14.43 -7.55
CA LYS A 6 -8.24 -14.44 -6.79
C LYS A 6 -7.40 -13.24 -7.21
N ILE A 7 -7.08 -12.35 -6.28
CA ILE A 7 -6.36 -11.11 -6.57
C ILE A 7 -5.06 -11.07 -5.78
N LEU A 8 -3.95 -10.85 -6.46
CA LEU A 8 -2.68 -10.52 -5.84
C LEU A 8 -2.53 -9.00 -5.79
N VAL A 9 -2.34 -8.45 -4.61
CA VAL A 9 -1.95 -7.05 -4.42
C VAL A 9 -0.48 -7.03 -4.03
N VAL A 10 0.37 -6.38 -4.85
CA VAL A 10 1.76 -6.11 -4.48
C VAL A 10 1.89 -4.63 -4.24
N GLY A 11 2.19 -4.23 -2.99
CA GLY A 11 2.13 -2.82 -2.64
C GLY A 11 2.46 -2.50 -1.19
N SER A 12 2.13 -1.29 -0.81
CA SER A 12 2.56 -0.64 0.41
C SER A 12 1.68 -0.90 1.62
N PHE A 13 2.33 -0.75 2.78
CA PHE A 13 1.73 -0.61 4.10
C PHE A 13 2.18 0.71 4.72
N VAL A 14 1.27 1.52 5.20
CA VAL A 14 1.57 2.81 5.87
C VAL A 14 0.69 2.97 7.10
N MET A 15 1.28 3.17 8.28
CA MET A 15 0.52 3.53 9.47
C MET A 15 0.31 5.03 9.50
N ASP A 16 -0.92 5.47 9.30
CA ASP A 16 -1.29 6.88 9.32
C ASP A 16 -1.42 7.38 10.77
N GLN A 17 -0.65 8.41 11.14
CA GLN A 17 -0.71 9.13 12.41
C GLN A 17 -1.41 10.46 12.15
N ILE A 18 -2.65 10.57 12.61
CA ILE A 18 -3.56 11.66 12.25
C ILE A 18 -3.71 12.60 13.42
N VAL A 19 -3.24 13.83 13.27
CA VAL A 19 -3.40 14.92 14.24
C VAL A 19 -4.43 15.91 13.74
N THR A 20 -5.47 16.18 14.52
CA THR A 20 -6.49 17.20 14.19
C THR A 20 -6.25 18.46 14.99
N THR A 21 -6.27 19.61 14.31
CA THR A 21 -6.06 20.94 14.89
C THR A 21 -6.93 21.98 14.21
N ARG A 22 -7.10 23.16 14.84
CA ARG A 22 -7.80 24.32 14.24
C ARG A 22 -6.89 25.27 13.50
N VAL A 23 -5.58 25.14 13.71
CA VAL A 23 -4.59 25.99 13.06
C VAL A 23 -3.30 25.22 12.87
N PHE A 24 -2.66 25.38 11.71
CA PHE A 24 -1.34 24.79 11.48
C PHE A 24 -0.28 25.66 12.18
N PRO A 25 0.68 25.05 12.93
CA PRO A 25 1.72 25.81 13.61
C PRO A 25 2.67 26.49 12.60
N ARG A 26 3.05 27.73 12.89
CA ARG A 26 4.11 28.43 12.17
C ARG A 26 5.48 27.88 12.57
N GLN A 27 6.51 28.20 11.80
CA GLN A 27 7.88 27.82 12.14
C GLN A 27 8.24 28.29 13.57
N GLY A 28 8.72 27.35 14.39
CA GLY A 28 9.09 27.60 15.80
C GLY A 28 7.91 27.73 16.78
N GLN A 29 6.68 27.59 16.30
CA GLN A 29 5.50 27.67 17.17
C GLN A 29 5.12 26.27 17.71
N THR A 30 4.75 26.20 19.00
CA THR A 30 4.12 25.03 19.61
C THR A 30 2.64 25.34 19.83
N ILE A 31 1.78 24.42 19.38
CA ILE A 31 0.33 24.50 19.62
C ILE A 31 -0.16 23.21 20.28
N LEU A 32 -1.31 23.28 20.95
CA LEU A 32 -2.03 22.11 21.43
C LEU A 32 -3.00 21.65 20.33
N ALA A 33 -2.86 20.41 19.90
CA ALA A 33 -3.80 19.77 18.99
C ALA A 33 -5.02 19.23 19.75
N GLU A 34 -6.12 18.96 19.03
CA GLU A 34 -7.38 18.54 19.64
C GLU A 34 -7.53 17.03 19.73
N ARG A 35 -7.08 16.30 18.69
CA ARG A 35 -7.23 14.84 18.60
C ARG A 35 -6.00 14.20 17.97
N PHE A 36 -5.75 12.97 18.38
CA PHE A 36 -4.77 12.07 17.76
C PHE A 36 -5.42 10.72 17.50
N ASN A 37 -5.26 10.21 16.27
CA ASN A 37 -5.69 8.89 15.87
C ASN A 37 -4.59 8.17 15.10
N LYS A 38 -4.63 6.85 15.10
CA LYS A 38 -3.85 5.99 14.21
C LYS A 38 -4.79 5.18 13.33
N ALA A 39 -4.40 4.96 12.08
CA ALA A 39 -5.15 4.13 11.17
C ALA A 39 -4.19 3.32 10.26
N PRO A 40 -4.33 1.99 10.20
CA PRO A 40 -3.67 1.19 9.18
C PRO A 40 -4.11 1.64 7.79
N GLY A 41 -3.13 1.86 6.91
CA GLY A 41 -3.32 2.38 5.56
C GLY A 41 -2.19 1.94 4.63
N GLY A 42 -1.87 2.79 3.67
CA GLY A 42 -1.06 2.48 2.50
C GLY A 42 -1.93 2.08 1.32
N LYS A 43 -1.57 2.55 0.12
CA LYS A 43 -2.41 2.35 -1.08
C LYS A 43 -2.61 0.88 -1.39
N GLY A 44 -1.56 0.06 -1.22
CA GLY A 44 -1.62 -1.39 -1.39
C GLY A 44 -2.59 -2.04 -0.41
N ALA A 45 -2.39 -1.84 0.89
CA ALA A 45 -3.23 -2.42 1.93
C ALA A 45 -4.68 -1.95 1.84
N ASN A 46 -4.93 -0.67 1.56
CA ASN A 46 -6.28 -0.12 1.39
C ASN A 46 -7.03 -0.78 0.24
N GLN A 47 -6.37 -1.00 -0.90
CA GLN A 47 -6.97 -1.68 -2.05
C GLN A 47 -7.22 -3.17 -1.74
N ALA A 48 -6.27 -3.84 -1.09
CA ALA A 48 -6.42 -5.23 -0.67
C ALA A 48 -7.63 -5.41 0.26
N VAL A 49 -7.75 -4.58 1.30
CA VAL A 49 -8.87 -4.61 2.25
C VAL A 49 -10.21 -4.34 1.54
N GLN A 50 -10.25 -3.36 0.64
CA GLN A 50 -11.49 -3.05 -0.08
C GLN A 50 -11.91 -4.19 -1.01
N MET A 51 -10.97 -4.82 -1.73
CA MET A 51 -11.26 -5.95 -2.61
C MET A 51 -11.74 -7.18 -1.81
N ALA A 52 -11.13 -7.45 -0.64
CA ALA A 52 -11.57 -8.52 0.24
C ALA A 52 -13.00 -8.27 0.76
N ARG A 53 -13.33 -7.04 1.18
CA ARG A 53 -14.69 -6.65 1.59
C ARG A 53 -15.72 -6.79 0.48
N LEU A 54 -15.32 -6.61 -0.78
CA LEU A 54 -16.17 -6.85 -1.95
C LEU A 54 -16.29 -8.33 -2.32
N GLY A 55 -15.63 -9.23 -1.58
CA GLY A 55 -15.79 -10.68 -1.69
C GLY A 55 -14.73 -11.39 -2.52
N ALA A 56 -13.66 -10.71 -2.96
CA ALA A 56 -12.52 -11.35 -3.61
C ALA A 56 -11.70 -12.20 -2.60
N GLN A 57 -10.98 -13.19 -3.12
CA GLN A 57 -9.89 -13.87 -2.41
C GLN A 57 -8.61 -13.08 -2.67
N VAL A 58 -8.12 -12.38 -1.65
CA VAL A 58 -6.98 -11.47 -1.79
C VAL A 58 -5.75 -12.05 -1.10
N THR A 59 -4.61 -12.03 -1.79
CA THR A 59 -3.29 -12.24 -1.22
C THR A 59 -2.54 -10.90 -1.26
N MET A 60 -2.00 -10.47 -0.12
CA MET A 60 -1.20 -9.25 -0.02
C MET A 60 0.28 -9.58 0.05
N CYS A 61 1.07 -9.00 -0.87
CA CYS A 61 2.52 -9.03 -0.89
C CYS A 61 3.05 -7.61 -0.67
N GLY A 62 3.92 -7.45 0.30
CA GLY A 62 4.53 -6.18 0.68
C GLY A 62 5.51 -6.41 1.82
N LYS A 63 6.15 -5.34 2.32
CA LYS A 63 7.19 -5.49 3.34
C LYS A 63 6.90 -4.59 4.54
N LEU A 64 6.99 -5.16 5.71
CA LEU A 64 6.82 -4.52 7.02
C LEU A 64 8.14 -4.52 7.79
N GLY A 65 8.28 -3.64 8.78
CA GLY A 65 9.32 -3.76 9.80
C GLY A 65 8.85 -4.63 10.96
N HIS A 66 9.79 -5.12 11.76
CA HIS A 66 9.49 -5.79 13.04
C HIS A 66 9.15 -4.75 14.12
N ASP A 67 7.98 -4.14 14.01
CA ASP A 67 7.49 -3.13 14.96
C ASP A 67 5.97 -3.23 15.19
N ALA A 68 5.47 -2.52 16.22
CA ALA A 68 4.06 -2.54 16.59
C ALA A 68 3.12 -2.04 15.46
N ASN A 69 3.61 -1.16 14.58
CA ASN A 69 2.82 -0.71 13.42
C ASN A 69 2.70 -1.84 12.39
N GLY A 70 3.79 -2.59 12.14
CA GLY A 70 3.79 -3.75 11.25
C GLY A 70 2.83 -4.85 11.73
N ASP A 71 2.88 -5.16 13.02
CA ASP A 71 1.99 -6.14 13.65
C ASP A 71 0.51 -5.75 13.51
N GLU A 72 0.20 -4.46 13.72
CA GLU A 72 -1.16 -3.93 13.62
C GLU A 72 -1.67 -3.95 12.17
N MET A 73 -0.83 -3.55 11.20
CA MET A 73 -1.20 -3.56 9.78
C MET A 73 -1.40 -4.97 9.25
N ARG A 74 -0.55 -5.92 9.64
CA ARG A 74 -0.74 -7.34 9.31
C ARG A 74 -2.05 -7.88 9.88
N ARG A 75 -2.28 -7.66 11.17
CA ARG A 75 -3.53 -8.08 11.85
C ARG A 75 -4.77 -7.54 11.14
N THR A 76 -4.75 -6.27 10.72
CA THR A 76 -5.86 -5.65 9.96
C THR A 76 -6.14 -6.39 8.65
N CYS A 77 -5.10 -6.84 7.95
CA CYS A 77 -5.27 -7.66 6.75
C CYS A 77 -5.87 -9.04 7.09
N GLU A 78 -5.40 -9.69 8.15
CA GLU A 78 -5.91 -10.99 8.60
C GLU A 78 -7.39 -10.91 9.02
N GLU A 79 -7.77 -9.86 9.75
CA GLU A 79 -9.16 -9.59 10.15
C GLU A 79 -10.07 -9.32 8.93
N ALA A 80 -9.52 -8.77 7.85
CA ALA A 80 -10.24 -8.60 6.58
C ALA A 80 -10.32 -9.89 5.75
N GLY A 81 -9.73 -11.01 6.21
CA GLY A 81 -9.70 -12.29 5.50
C GLY A 81 -8.72 -12.34 4.34
N ILE A 82 -7.69 -11.50 4.36
CA ILE A 82 -6.62 -11.47 3.35
C ILE A 82 -5.55 -12.50 3.71
N ASP A 83 -5.07 -13.23 2.70
CA ASP A 83 -3.90 -14.09 2.84
C ASP A 83 -2.64 -13.23 3.00
N THR A 84 -2.01 -13.33 4.17
CA THR A 84 -0.81 -12.59 4.57
C THR A 84 0.47 -13.40 4.42
N SER A 85 0.42 -14.58 3.79
CA SER A 85 1.58 -15.49 3.66
C SER A 85 2.71 -14.92 2.79
N CYS A 86 2.42 -13.90 1.98
CA CYS A 86 3.39 -13.19 1.13
C CYS A 86 3.85 -11.86 1.72
N ILE A 87 3.51 -11.55 2.97
CA ILE A 87 4.05 -10.38 3.67
C ILE A 87 5.46 -10.70 4.15
N LEU A 88 6.39 -9.83 3.77
CA LEU A 88 7.80 -9.89 4.11
C LEU A 88 8.11 -9.00 5.30
N TYR A 89 9.24 -9.25 5.95
CA TYR A 89 9.73 -8.41 7.04
C TYR A 89 11.15 -7.94 6.79
N ASP A 90 11.44 -6.71 7.23
CA ASP A 90 12.77 -6.11 7.21
C ASP A 90 13.30 -6.00 8.64
N ASP A 91 14.51 -6.51 8.89
CA ASP A 91 15.13 -6.48 10.21
C ASP A 91 15.74 -5.11 10.55
N ASN A 92 15.94 -4.24 9.55
CA ASN A 92 16.69 -2.99 9.69
C ASN A 92 15.84 -1.74 9.41
N ALA A 93 14.69 -1.88 8.76
CA ALA A 93 13.80 -0.77 8.44
C ALA A 93 12.51 -0.87 9.23
N ALA A 94 12.04 0.27 9.76
CA ALA A 94 10.71 0.35 10.37
C ALA A 94 9.61 0.24 9.30
N SER A 95 8.42 -0.17 9.71
CA SER A 95 7.21 -0.12 8.88
C SER A 95 6.94 1.30 8.38
N GLY A 96 6.38 1.41 7.17
CA GLY A 96 5.99 2.71 6.62
C GLY A 96 5.01 3.44 7.54
N CYS A 97 5.19 4.76 7.67
CA CYS A 97 4.26 5.60 8.42
C CYS A 97 4.03 6.95 7.74
N SER A 98 2.91 7.57 8.04
CA SER A 98 2.63 8.95 7.67
C SER A 98 2.31 9.80 8.90
N VAL A 99 2.56 11.11 8.79
CA VAL A 99 2.03 12.12 9.70
C VAL A 99 1.07 12.98 8.91
N ILE A 100 -0.20 12.93 9.29
CA ILE A 100 -1.28 13.68 8.66
C ILE A 100 -1.76 14.73 9.64
N ILE A 101 -1.64 15.99 9.28
CA ILE A 101 -2.20 17.10 10.04
C ILE A 101 -3.47 17.55 9.33
N LEU A 102 -4.59 17.41 10.03
CA LEU A 102 -5.91 17.87 9.57
C LEU A 102 -6.22 19.21 10.26
N GLU A 103 -6.29 20.26 9.46
CA GLU A 103 -6.69 21.60 9.92
C GLU A 103 -8.18 21.79 9.65
N GLU A 104 -9.00 21.82 10.71
CA GLU A 104 -10.43 22.07 10.62
C GLU A 104 -10.71 23.55 10.40
N GLN A 105 -11.33 23.90 9.28
CA GLN A 105 -11.66 25.26 8.91
C GLN A 105 -12.95 25.72 9.59
N PRO A 106 -13.13 27.01 9.93
CA PRO A 106 -14.37 27.53 10.53
C PRO A 106 -15.63 27.31 9.73
N ASN A 107 -15.51 27.14 8.41
CA ASN A 107 -16.61 26.85 7.48
C ASN A 107 -16.99 25.37 7.40
N GLY A 108 -16.39 24.49 8.24
CA GLY A 108 -16.58 23.04 8.23
C GLY A 108 -15.73 22.27 7.20
N GLY A 109 -14.87 22.97 6.45
CA GLY A 109 -13.88 22.32 5.57
C GLY A 109 -12.71 21.76 6.36
N THR A 110 -11.92 20.88 5.74
CA THR A 110 -10.70 20.34 6.30
C THR A 110 -9.59 20.44 5.27
N GLU A 111 -8.44 21.00 5.65
CA GLU A 111 -7.21 20.96 4.87
C GLU A 111 -6.26 19.93 5.47
N ASN A 112 -5.49 19.24 4.63
CA ASN A 112 -4.50 18.27 5.11
C ASN A 112 -3.09 18.65 4.67
N ARG A 113 -2.12 18.27 5.51
CA ARG A 113 -0.70 18.24 5.18
C ARG A 113 -0.15 16.89 5.59
N ILE A 114 0.52 16.21 4.65
CA ILE A 114 0.93 14.83 4.80
C ILE A 114 2.43 14.71 4.58
N LEU A 115 3.10 14.08 5.53
CA LEU A 115 4.47 13.63 5.41
C LEU A 115 4.47 12.10 5.40
N VAL A 116 5.10 11.48 4.42
CA VAL A 116 5.20 10.03 4.33
C VAL A 116 6.65 9.59 4.53
N VAL A 117 6.84 8.65 5.44
CA VAL A 117 8.10 7.91 5.60
C VAL A 117 7.85 6.50 5.10
N PRO A 118 8.36 6.12 3.92
CA PRO A 118 8.00 4.86 3.28
C PRO A 118 8.51 3.63 4.04
N GLY A 119 9.61 3.76 4.79
CA GLY A 119 10.18 2.67 5.59
C GLY A 119 10.44 1.39 4.76
N ALA A 120 10.08 0.25 5.31
CA ALA A 120 10.28 -1.08 4.71
C ALA A 120 9.65 -1.25 3.32
N ASN A 121 8.64 -0.43 2.95
CA ASN A 121 8.08 -0.47 1.60
C ASN A 121 9.14 -0.24 0.51
N MET A 122 10.16 0.59 0.77
CA MET A 122 11.20 0.91 -0.20
C MET A 122 12.40 -0.03 -0.16
N THR A 123 12.39 -1.03 0.72
CA THR A 123 13.46 -2.02 0.84
C THR A 123 13.12 -3.37 0.18
N ILE A 124 11.99 -3.44 -0.53
CA ILE A 124 11.63 -4.62 -1.31
C ILE A 124 12.62 -4.77 -2.45
N THR A 125 13.22 -5.96 -2.59
CA THR A 125 14.20 -6.30 -3.61
C THR A 125 13.62 -7.24 -4.67
N PRO A 126 14.27 -7.38 -5.84
CA PRO A 126 13.87 -8.38 -6.85
C PRO A 126 13.84 -9.82 -6.29
N GLU A 127 14.76 -10.17 -5.39
CA GLU A 127 14.83 -11.47 -4.73
C GLU A 127 13.60 -11.71 -3.84
N ASP A 128 13.13 -10.68 -3.16
CA ASP A 128 11.95 -10.71 -2.29
C ASP A 128 10.68 -11.11 -3.04
N VAL A 129 10.59 -10.80 -4.33
CA VAL A 129 9.42 -11.08 -5.18
C VAL A 129 9.64 -12.19 -6.20
N ALA A 130 10.84 -12.79 -6.25
CA ALA A 130 11.19 -13.80 -7.25
C ALA A 130 10.25 -15.02 -7.23
N PHE A 131 9.76 -15.42 -6.04
CA PHE A 131 8.83 -16.53 -5.87
C PHE A 131 7.48 -16.31 -6.58
N LEU A 132 7.10 -15.05 -6.84
CA LEU A 132 5.86 -14.72 -7.55
C LEU A 132 5.90 -15.19 -9.00
N LYS A 133 7.08 -15.33 -9.60
CA LYS A 133 7.24 -15.82 -10.99
C LYS A 133 6.56 -17.16 -11.23
N ASP A 134 6.58 -18.04 -10.24
CA ASP A 134 5.99 -19.38 -10.33
C ASP A 134 4.53 -19.42 -9.87
N ARG A 135 4.14 -18.47 -9.00
CA ARG A 135 2.80 -18.44 -8.40
C ARG A 135 1.82 -17.51 -9.08
N ILE A 136 2.29 -16.54 -9.87
CA ILE A 136 1.46 -15.44 -10.36
C ILE A 136 0.29 -15.93 -11.23
N ALA A 137 0.44 -17.07 -11.91
CA ALA A 137 -0.61 -17.70 -12.71
C ALA A 137 -1.79 -18.27 -11.88
N GLU A 138 -1.67 -18.30 -10.54
CA GLU A 138 -2.76 -18.70 -9.63
C GLU A 138 -3.84 -17.62 -9.49
N PHE A 139 -3.53 -16.37 -9.90
CA PHE A 139 -4.37 -15.19 -9.71
C PHE A 139 -5.11 -14.79 -10.98
N ASP A 140 -6.31 -14.23 -10.78
CA ASP A 140 -7.14 -13.71 -11.87
C ASP A 140 -6.82 -12.22 -12.17
N LEU A 141 -6.10 -11.52 -11.26
CA LEU A 141 -5.67 -10.11 -11.40
C LEU A 141 -4.49 -9.82 -10.48
N VAL A 142 -3.55 -9.01 -10.97
CA VAL A 142 -2.48 -8.37 -10.17
C VAL A 142 -2.76 -6.88 -10.06
N VAL A 143 -2.63 -6.31 -8.85
CA VAL A 143 -2.89 -4.90 -8.55
C VAL A 143 -1.65 -4.26 -7.95
N LEU A 144 -1.24 -3.12 -8.52
CA LEU A 144 -0.03 -2.38 -8.21
C LEU A 144 -0.31 -0.90 -7.90
N GLN A 145 0.59 -0.26 -7.15
CA GLN A 145 0.59 1.18 -6.86
C GLN A 145 2.04 1.69 -6.81
N LEU A 146 2.25 3.01 -6.66
CA LEU A 146 3.58 3.61 -6.74
C LEU A 146 4.18 3.98 -5.36
N GLU A 147 3.88 3.21 -4.31
CA GLU A 147 4.46 3.40 -2.97
C GLU A 147 5.51 2.33 -2.60
N ILE A 148 5.95 1.55 -3.58
CA ILE A 148 7.07 0.60 -3.52
C ILE A 148 8.04 0.92 -4.66
N PRO A 149 9.27 0.36 -4.69
CA PRO A 149 10.21 0.63 -5.76
C PRO A 149 9.61 0.35 -7.15
N MET A 150 9.79 1.29 -8.08
CA MET A 150 9.27 1.20 -9.46
C MET A 150 9.75 -0.07 -10.17
N GLU A 151 10.99 -0.47 -9.90
CA GLU A 151 11.59 -1.70 -10.43
C GLU A 151 10.76 -2.94 -10.04
N ILE A 152 10.30 -3.01 -8.80
CA ILE A 152 9.47 -4.13 -8.31
C ILE A 152 8.13 -4.18 -9.04
N ASN A 153 7.48 -3.02 -9.22
CA ASN A 153 6.26 -2.94 -10.02
C ASN A 153 6.48 -3.47 -11.44
N THR A 154 7.60 -3.07 -12.07
CA THR A 154 7.95 -3.51 -13.43
C THR A 154 8.19 -5.02 -13.49
N ILE A 155 8.95 -5.57 -12.55
CA ILE A 155 9.25 -7.01 -12.47
C ILE A 155 7.96 -7.83 -12.29
N VAL A 156 7.12 -7.44 -11.34
CA VAL A 156 5.87 -8.17 -11.05
C VAL A 156 4.88 -8.06 -12.22
N ALA A 157 4.76 -6.86 -12.82
CA ALA A 157 3.92 -6.67 -14.00
C ALA A 157 4.37 -7.56 -15.16
N LYS A 158 5.68 -7.69 -15.36
CA LYS A 158 6.25 -8.58 -16.39
C LYS A 158 5.95 -10.05 -16.09
N TYR A 159 6.10 -10.51 -14.84
CA TYR A 159 5.75 -11.88 -14.46
C TYR A 159 4.27 -12.19 -14.78
N ALA A 160 3.36 -11.25 -14.48
CA ALA A 160 1.94 -11.40 -14.77
C ALA A 160 1.66 -11.41 -16.28
N HIS A 161 2.23 -10.46 -17.01
CA HIS A 161 2.09 -10.35 -18.47
C HIS A 161 2.56 -11.63 -19.19
N ASP A 162 3.73 -12.16 -18.82
CA ASP A 162 4.31 -13.38 -19.41
C ASP A 162 3.44 -14.64 -19.17
N LYS A 163 2.57 -14.59 -18.14
CA LYS A 163 1.61 -15.65 -17.80
C LYS A 163 0.17 -15.35 -18.25
N GLY A 164 -0.05 -14.24 -18.94
CA GLY A 164 -1.38 -13.82 -19.40
C GLY A 164 -2.32 -13.40 -18.26
N VAL A 165 -1.79 -13.03 -17.09
CA VAL A 165 -2.57 -12.51 -15.96
C VAL A 165 -2.73 -11.00 -16.12
N PRO A 166 -3.97 -10.46 -16.10
CA PRO A 166 -4.22 -9.03 -16.16
C PRO A 166 -3.52 -8.24 -15.04
N VAL A 167 -2.99 -7.06 -15.39
CA VAL A 167 -2.34 -6.14 -14.43
C VAL A 167 -3.09 -4.83 -14.38
N MET A 168 -3.47 -4.41 -13.17
CA MET A 168 -4.04 -3.09 -12.87
C MET A 168 -3.02 -2.25 -12.11
N LEU A 169 -2.72 -1.06 -12.60
CA LEU A 169 -1.91 -0.06 -11.91
C LEU A 169 -2.76 1.13 -11.49
N ASN A 170 -2.70 1.49 -10.22
CA ASN A 170 -3.07 2.81 -9.73
C ASN A 170 -1.80 3.67 -9.64
N PRO A 171 -1.58 4.67 -10.55
CA PRO A 171 -0.33 5.42 -10.63
C PRO A 171 -0.25 6.52 -9.56
N ALA A 172 -0.42 6.16 -8.31
CA ALA A 172 -0.41 7.06 -7.16
C ALA A 172 0.62 6.63 -6.10
N PRO A 173 1.45 7.57 -5.57
CA PRO A 173 1.59 8.97 -5.99
C PRO A 173 2.08 9.09 -7.42
N SER A 174 1.73 10.17 -8.12
CA SER A 174 2.06 10.37 -9.53
C SER A 174 3.58 10.38 -9.76
N ALA A 175 4.04 9.56 -10.71
CA ALA A 175 5.42 9.50 -11.17
C ALA A 175 5.47 9.13 -12.66
N PRO A 176 6.57 9.45 -13.37
CA PRO A 176 6.82 8.92 -14.71
C PRO A 176 6.83 7.39 -14.71
N LEU A 177 6.14 6.78 -15.68
CA LEU A 177 6.08 5.32 -15.79
C LEU A 177 7.04 4.84 -16.90
N PRO A 178 7.88 3.82 -16.63
CA PRO A 178 8.70 3.19 -17.66
C PRO A 178 7.84 2.56 -18.76
N GLU A 179 8.28 2.65 -20.02
CA GLU A 179 7.58 2.05 -21.16
C GLU A 179 7.38 0.53 -20.99
N GLU A 180 8.37 -0.14 -20.42
CA GLU A 180 8.32 -1.58 -20.14
C GLU A 180 7.23 -1.95 -19.13
N LEU A 181 6.95 -1.08 -18.12
CA LEU A 181 5.83 -1.26 -17.20
C LEU A 181 4.51 -1.02 -17.93
N LEU A 182 4.40 0.08 -18.68
CA LEU A 182 3.19 0.43 -19.44
C LEU A 182 2.78 -0.67 -20.41
N ALA A 183 3.75 -1.30 -21.08
CA ALA A 183 3.50 -2.42 -22.03
C ALA A 183 2.89 -3.66 -21.36
N CYS A 184 3.06 -3.83 -20.05
CA CYS A 184 2.52 -4.98 -19.29
C CYS A 184 1.14 -4.70 -18.67
N LEU A 185 0.63 -3.45 -18.70
CA LEU A 185 -0.61 -3.10 -18.06
C LEU A 185 -1.84 -3.49 -18.89
N THR A 186 -2.87 -3.97 -18.20
CA THR A 186 -4.21 -4.18 -18.76
C THR A 186 -5.13 -3.03 -18.41
N TYR A 187 -5.00 -2.50 -17.18
CA TYR A 187 -5.81 -1.42 -16.65
C TYR A 187 -4.94 -0.34 -16.00
N LEU A 188 -5.26 0.90 -16.26
CA LEU A 188 -4.69 2.08 -15.61
C LEU A 188 -5.84 2.89 -15.01
N SER A 189 -5.80 3.13 -13.69
CA SER A 189 -6.90 3.82 -13.00
C SER A 189 -6.56 5.26 -12.70
#